data_3e64a956eb96a48c9ed56a0e3d8b16fb
#
_entry.id   3e64a956eb96a48c9ed56a0e3d8b16fb
#
_cell.length_a   1.000
_cell.length_b   1.000
_cell.length_c   1.000
_cell.angle_alpha   90.00
_cell.angle_beta   90.00
_cell.angle_gamma   90.00
#
_symmetry.space_group_name_H-M   'P 1'
#
loop_
_entity.id
_entity.type
_entity.pdbx_description
1 polymer ?
#
loop_
_entity_poly.entity_id
_entity_poly.type
_entity_poly.pdbx_seq_one_letter_code
_entity_poly.pdbx_strand_id
1 'polypeptide(L)'
;MTNLPSRDLRVGDAERLRAETLLQDAYCDGRLDEFELDQRLGMVMSAQTRRDLNAGLAGLPARILAPRPVVAKHPQVTGLGAVAHLSALVSWIFGPLFLYAVATPGTPGRREAAKAFNFQLVSGLACIVTAVVGGLLLPGELVATLMVTGWLGWLVLTVMGGARALSGQPFHNPVMQVLRLAPLRTDGR
;
A
#
# COMPACT_ATOMS: atom_id res chain seq x y z
N MET A 1 -22.11 24.99 -30.09
CA MET A 1 -21.39 24.50 -28.90
C MET A 1 -20.34 25.53 -28.55
N THR A 2 -20.63 26.41 -27.60
CA THR A 2 -19.72 27.47 -27.14
C THR A 2 -18.60 26.85 -26.34
N ASN A 3 -17.40 26.88 -26.89
CA ASN A 3 -16.17 26.42 -26.21
C ASN A 3 -15.78 27.47 -25.17
N LEU A 4 -16.38 27.39 -23.95
CA LEU A 4 -16.00 28.24 -22.83
C LEU A 4 -14.52 27.98 -22.50
N PRO A 5 -13.71 29.03 -22.30
CA PRO A 5 -12.32 28.84 -21.87
C PRO A 5 -12.32 28.08 -20.54
N SER A 6 -11.41 27.14 -20.41
CA SER A 6 -11.34 26.21 -19.24
C SER A 6 -11.31 26.91 -17.86
N ARG A 7 -11.00 28.21 -17.84
CA ARG A 7 -10.96 29.07 -16.65
C ARG A 7 -12.35 29.42 -16.11
N ASP A 8 -13.39 29.39 -16.95
CA ASP A 8 -14.77 29.77 -16.57
C ASP A 8 -15.65 28.53 -16.29
N LEU A 9 -15.06 27.33 -16.30
CA LEU A 9 -15.76 26.12 -15.88
C LEU A 9 -16.13 26.20 -14.40
N ARG A 10 -17.35 25.79 -14.08
CA ARG A 10 -17.81 25.70 -12.68
C ARG A 10 -17.01 24.62 -11.95
N VAL A 11 -16.68 24.89 -10.70
CA VAL A 11 -16.01 23.93 -9.81
C VAL A 11 -17.03 23.21 -8.95
N GLY A 12 -16.79 21.91 -8.77
CA GLY A 12 -17.57 21.07 -7.87
C GLY A 12 -16.90 20.95 -6.48
N ASP A 13 -17.65 20.34 -5.53
CA ASP A 13 -17.17 20.16 -4.16
C ASP A 13 -15.85 19.36 -4.09
N ALA A 14 -15.68 18.38 -4.97
CA ALA A 14 -14.45 17.61 -5.03
C ALA A 14 -13.20 18.44 -5.42
N GLU A 15 -13.39 19.50 -6.21
CA GLU A 15 -12.28 20.40 -6.58
C GLU A 15 -11.98 21.38 -5.43
N ARG A 16 -13.01 21.88 -4.73
CA ARG A 16 -12.85 22.70 -3.52
C ARG A 16 -12.13 21.95 -2.41
N LEU A 17 -12.53 20.70 -2.13
CA LEU A 17 -11.91 19.87 -1.12
C LEU A 17 -10.42 19.57 -1.43
N ARG A 18 -10.08 19.38 -2.71
CA ARG A 18 -8.67 19.23 -3.11
C ARG A 18 -7.87 20.51 -2.87
N ALA A 19 -8.44 21.66 -3.20
CA ALA A 19 -7.77 22.94 -2.99
C ALA A 19 -7.57 23.24 -1.50
N GLU A 20 -8.55 22.93 -0.65
CA GLU A 20 -8.42 22.97 0.81
C GLU A 20 -7.26 22.12 1.30
N THR A 21 -7.17 20.85 0.86
CA THR A 21 -6.06 19.96 1.22
C THR A 21 -4.69 20.54 0.82
N LEU A 22 -4.62 21.18 -0.36
CA LEU A 22 -3.39 21.82 -0.83
C LEU A 22 -2.97 23.01 0.04
N LEU A 23 -3.94 23.81 0.52
CA LEU A 23 -3.68 24.93 1.43
C LEU A 23 -3.22 24.41 2.80
N GLN A 24 -3.83 23.37 3.33
CA GLN A 24 -3.43 22.73 4.59
C GLN A 24 -2.01 22.14 4.50
N ASP A 25 -1.69 21.45 3.39
CA ASP A 25 -0.33 20.95 3.14
C ASP A 25 0.69 22.10 3.10
N ALA A 26 0.35 23.22 2.45
CA ALA A 26 1.22 24.39 2.35
C ALA A 26 1.45 25.07 3.72
N TYR A 27 0.43 25.11 4.57
CA TYR A 27 0.55 25.59 5.95
C TYR A 27 1.45 24.67 6.79
N CYS A 28 1.25 23.36 6.72
CA CYS A 28 2.10 22.39 7.41
C CYS A 28 3.57 22.46 6.96
N ASP A 29 3.81 22.83 5.69
CA ASP A 29 5.16 23.05 5.14
C ASP A 29 5.74 24.44 5.55
N GLY A 30 5.00 25.25 6.34
CA GLY A 30 5.43 26.59 6.76
C GLY A 30 5.47 27.64 5.62
N ARG A 31 4.69 27.41 4.54
CA ARG A 31 4.60 28.31 3.38
C ARG A 31 3.49 29.33 3.49
N LEU A 32 2.53 29.08 4.35
CA LEU A 32 1.42 29.97 4.70
C LEU A 32 1.43 30.17 6.21
N ASP A 33 1.09 31.36 6.65
CA ASP A 33 0.74 31.59 8.04
C ASP A 33 -0.75 31.28 8.29
N GLU A 34 -1.18 31.30 9.55
CA GLU A 34 -2.56 30.97 9.95
C GLU A 34 -3.58 31.94 9.34
N PHE A 35 -3.25 33.23 9.31
CA PHE A 35 -4.13 34.25 8.75
C PHE A 35 -4.27 34.10 7.22
N GLU A 36 -3.16 33.83 6.53
CA GLU A 36 -3.20 33.54 5.08
C GLU A 36 -3.98 32.26 4.76
N LEU A 37 -3.82 31.22 5.59
CA LEU A 37 -4.58 29.97 5.42
C LEU A 37 -6.07 30.23 5.50
N ASP A 38 -6.56 30.93 6.55
CA ASP A 38 -7.98 31.23 6.75
C ASP A 38 -8.54 32.06 5.62
N GLN A 39 -7.82 33.10 5.19
CA GLN A 39 -8.26 33.95 4.08
C GLN A 39 -8.41 33.14 2.78
N ARG A 40 -7.41 32.30 2.47
CA ARG A 40 -7.39 31.50 1.24
C ARG A 40 -8.42 30.35 1.28
N LEU A 41 -8.65 29.76 2.44
CA LEU A 41 -9.73 28.78 2.63
C LEU A 41 -11.09 29.41 2.33
N GLY A 42 -11.35 30.61 2.82
CA GLY A 42 -12.58 31.37 2.49
C GLY A 42 -12.75 31.56 0.98
N MET A 43 -11.67 31.94 0.27
CA MET A 43 -11.69 32.10 -1.19
C MET A 43 -11.99 30.79 -1.92
N VAL A 44 -11.35 29.70 -1.53
CA VAL A 44 -11.50 28.37 -2.15
C VAL A 44 -12.90 27.80 -1.92
N MET A 45 -13.40 27.92 -0.70
CA MET A 45 -14.75 27.40 -0.36
C MET A 45 -15.89 28.17 -1.03
N SER A 46 -15.71 29.48 -1.28
CA SER A 46 -16.68 30.32 -2.01
C SER A 46 -16.49 30.30 -3.53
N ALA A 47 -15.45 29.67 -4.05
CA ALA A 47 -15.14 29.63 -5.48
C ALA A 47 -16.25 28.98 -6.31
N GLN A 48 -16.72 29.67 -7.33
CA GLN A 48 -17.72 29.16 -8.27
C GLN A 48 -17.09 28.69 -9.59
N THR A 49 -15.95 29.26 -9.95
CA THR A 49 -15.23 28.95 -11.19
C THR A 49 -13.80 28.50 -10.90
N ARG A 50 -13.17 27.83 -11.87
CA ARG A 50 -11.74 27.49 -11.79
C ARG A 50 -10.84 28.71 -11.65
N ARG A 51 -11.25 29.86 -12.18
CA ARG A 51 -10.54 31.11 -11.98
C ARG A 51 -10.51 31.50 -10.51
N ASP A 52 -11.66 31.46 -9.83
CA ASP A 52 -11.78 31.81 -8.41
C ASP A 52 -10.97 30.84 -7.55
N LEU A 53 -11.07 29.52 -7.86
CA LEU A 53 -10.32 28.49 -7.17
C LEU A 53 -8.79 28.71 -7.30
N ASN A 54 -8.32 29.00 -8.51
CA ASN A 54 -6.91 29.27 -8.78
C ASN A 54 -6.42 30.56 -8.12
N ALA A 55 -7.29 31.55 -7.93
CA ALA A 55 -6.93 32.78 -7.20
C ALA A 55 -6.58 32.48 -5.73
N GLY A 56 -7.36 31.60 -5.06
CA GLY A 56 -7.06 31.15 -3.70
C GLY A 56 -5.75 30.33 -3.58
N LEU A 57 -5.33 29.71 -4.66
CA LEU A 57 -4.09 28.91 -4.73
C LEU A 57 -2.89 29.71 -5.29
N ALA A 58 -3.05 30.99 -5.61
CA ALA A 58 -2.02 31.81 -6.23
C ALA A 58 -0.75 31.88 -5.36
N GLY A 59 0.42 31.86 -6.02
CA GLY A 59 1.71 31.93 -5.34
C GLY A 59 2.22 30.62 -4.72
N LEU A 60 1.42 29.55 -4.71
CA LEU A 60 1.90 28.24 -4.31
C LEU A 60 2.72 27.60 -5.43
N PRO A 61 3.83 26.89 -5.11
CA PRO A 61 4.65 26.24 -6.11
C PRO A 61 3.85 25.21 -6.94
N ALA A 62 4.09 25.16 -8.25
CA ALA A 62 3.45 24.23 -9.18
C ALA A 62 3.59 22.77 -8.75
N ARG A 63 4.61 22.42 -7.98
CA ARG A 63 4.83 21.09 -7.40
C ARG A 63 3.76 20.70 -6.38
N ILE A 64 3.19 21.66 -5.66
CA ILE A 64 2.07 21.45 -4.73
C ILE A 64 0.78 21.35 -5.52
N LEU A 65 0.63 22.15 -6.58
CA LEU A 65 -0.54 22.17 -7.47
C LEU A 65 -0.57 20.97 -8.43
N ALA A 66 0.57 20.29 -8.65
CA ALA A 66 0.60 19.06 -9.43
C ALA A 66 -0.32 18.03 -8.75
N PRO A 67 -1.24 17.39 -9.50
CA PRO A 67 -2.03 16.32 -8.94
C PRO A 67 -1.07 15.30 -8.32
N ARG A 68 -1.06 15.19 -7.00
CA ARG A 68 -0.49 13.96 -6.41
C ARG A 68 -1.19 12.82 -7.15
N PRO A 69 -0.43 11.85 -7.70
CA PRO A 69 -1.09 10.69 -8.23
C PRO A 69 -2.01 10.23 -7.11
N VAL A 70 -3.31 10.34 -7.35
CA VAL A 70 -4.32 9.80 -6.44
C VAL A 70 -4.01 8.33 -6.46
N VAL A 71 -3.21 7.88 -5.49
CA VAL A 71 -3.13 6.47 -5.16
C VAL A 71 -4.56 6.15 -4.80
N ALA A 72 -5.27 5.61 -5.77
CA ALA A 72 -6.67 5.28 -5.60
C ALA A 72 -6.74 4.44 -4.33
N LYS A 73 -7.31 5.03 -3.28
CA LYS A 73 -7.64 4.33 -2.02
C LYS A 73 -8.75 3.29 -2.25
N HIS A 74 -9.02 3.00 -3.53
CA HIS A 74 -9.91 1.89 -3.85
C HIS A 74 -9.19 0.60 -3.45
N PRO A 75 -9.82 -0.22 -2.64
CA PRO A 75 -9.32 -1.55 -2.33
C PRO A 75 -8.99 -2.23 -3.65
N GLN A 76 -7.70 -2.43 -3.93
CA GLN A 76 -7.30 -3.10 -5.16
C GLN A 76 -7.46 -4.60 -4.92
N VAL A 77 -8.68 -5.09 -5.15
CA VAL A 77 -8.94 -6.53 -5.14
C VAL A 77 -8.05 -7.17 -6.18
N THR A 78 -7.13 -7.97 -5.73
CA THR A 78 -6.22 -8.70 -6.61
C THR A 78 -6.50 -10.19 -6.47
N GLY A 79 -7.35 -10.72 -7.35
CA GLY A 79 -7.55 -12.16 -7.44
C GLY A 79 -6.23 -12.92 -7.55
N LEU A 80 -5.29 -12.39 -8.36
CA LEU A 80 -3.94 -12.93 -8.48
C LEU A 80 -3.18 -12.91 -7.13
N GLY A 81 -3.32 -11.84 -6.35
CA GLY A 81 -2.70 -11.73 -5.02
C GLY A 81 -3.22 -12.78 -4.05
N ALA A 82 -4.53 -12.99 -4.03
CA ALA A 82 -5.15 -14.03 -3.21
C ALA A 82 -4.69 -15.43 -3.62
N VAL A 83 -4.70 -15.72 -4.92
CA VAL A 83 -4.19 -16.99 -5.46
C VAL A 83 -2.72 -17.19 -5.10
N ALA A 84 -1.90 -16.13 -5.11
CA ALA A 84 -0.49 -16.22 -4.74
C ALA A 84 -0.30 -16.64 -3.27
N HIS A 85 -1.07 -16.07 -2.34
CA HIS A 85 -1.03 -16.48 -0.94
C HIS A 85 -1.57 -17.89 -0.73
N LEU A 86 -2.73 -18.21 -1.32
CA LEU A 86 -3.38 -19.50 -1.11
C LEU A 86 -2.67 -20.66 -1.83
N SER A 87 -2.05 -20.42 -3.00
CA SER A 87 -1.25 -21.44 -3.69
C SER A 87 -0.07 -21.91 -2.84
N ALA A 88 0.42 -21.07 -1.93
CA ALA A 88 1.49 -21.44 -1.01
C ALA A 88 1.12 -22.59 -0.05
N LEU A 89 -0.17 -22.78 0.23
CA LEU A 89 -0.65 -23.90 1.06
C LEU A 89 -0.40 -25.25 0.41
N VAL A 90 -0.37 -25.31 -0.93
CA VAL A 90 -0.18 -26.55 -1.70
C VAL A 90 1.24 -26.66 -2.28
N SER A 91 1.77 -25.57 -2.79
CA SER A 91 3.03 -25.56 -3.55
C SER A 91 4.17 -24.81 -2.85
N TRP A 92 3.93 -24.37 -1.61
CA TRP A 92 4.90 -23.61 -0.79
C TRP A 92 5.43 -22.37 -1.55
N ILE A 93 6.75 -22.30 -1.84
CA ILE A 93 7.36 -21.16 -2.55
C ILE A 93 7.08 -21.15 -4.07
N PHE A 94 6.78 -22.31 -4.67
CA PHE A 94 6.71 -22.44 -6.13
C PHE A 94 5.49 -21.71 -6.72
N GLY A 95 4.32 -21.80 -6.09
CA GLY A 95 3.13 -21.12 -6.55
C GLY A 95 3.27 -19.59 -6.55
N PRO A 96 3.62 -18.97 -5.42
CA PRO A 96 3.89 -17.53 -5.38
C PRO A 96 4.99 -17.08 -6.35
N LEU A 97 6.07 -17.86 -6.48
CA LEU A 97 7.16 -17.55 -7.40
C LEU A 97 6.72 -17.58 -8.87
N PHE A 98 5.97 -18.62 -9.25
CA PHE A 98 5.40 -18.72 -10.60
C PHE A 98 4.48 -17.53 -10.91
N LEU A 99 3.58 -17.21 -9.98
CA LEU A 99 2.65 -16.09 -10.16
C LEU A 99 3.39 -14.75 -10.20
N TYR A 100 4.46 -14.59 -9.45
CA TYR A 100 5.33 -13.43 -9.55
C TYR A 100 5.99 -13.33 -10.93
N ALA A 101 6.46 -14.44 -11.47
CA ALA A 101 7.15 -14.46 -12.77
C ALA A 101 6.22 -14.11 -13.94
N VAL A 102 4.97 -14.61 -13.91
CA VAL A 102 4.00 -14.36 -15.00
C VAL A 102 3.23 -13.06 -14.85
N ALA A 103 3.21 -12.44 -13.66
CA ALA A 103 2.49 -11.20 -13.42
C ALA A 103 3.20 -10.01 -14.06
N THR A 104 2.43 -9.11 -14.67
CA THR A 104 2.95 -7.89 -15.28
C THR A 104 3.68 -7.01 -14.24
N PRO A 105 4.89 -6.51 -14.55
CA PRO A 105 5.63 -5.58 -13.70
C PRO A 105 4.79 -4.37 -13.30
N GLY A 106 4.95 -3.89 -12.06
CA GLY A 106 4.24 -2.74 -11.52
C GLY A 106 2.81 -3.01 -11.06
N THR A 107 2.22 -4.18 -11.33
CA THR A 107 0.86 -4.51 -10.93
C THR A 107 0.75 -4.84 -9.43
N PRO A 108 -0.41 -4.55 -8.80
CA PRO A 108 -0.68 -4.96 -7.42
C PRO A 108 -0.56 -6.47 -7.21
N GLY A 109 -1.02 -7.27 -8.17
CA GLY A 109 -0.93 -8.72 -8.10
C GLY A 109 0.50 -9.25 -8.02
N ARG A 110 1.44 -8.65 -8.80
CA ARG A 110 2.86 -9.00 -8.71
C ARG A 110 3.45 -8.66 -7.35
N ARG A 111 3.06 -7.52 -6.77
CA ARG A 111 3.50 -7.12 -5.42
C ARG A 111 3.01 -8.08 -4.35
N GLU A 112 1.76 -8.52 -4.43
CA GLU A 112 1.22 -9.51 -3.49
C GLU A 112 1.88 -10.88 -3.66
N ALA A 113 2.17 -11.31 -4.88
CA ALA A 113 2.92 -12.55 -5.14
C ALA A 113 4.36 -12.48 -4.57
N ALA A 114 5.03 -11.33 -4.69
CA ALA A 114 6.34 -11.11 -4.06
C ALA A 114 6.26 -11.19 -2.52
N LYS A 115 5.23 -10.59 -1.91
CA LYS A 115 5.02 -10.68 -0.45
C LYS A 115 4.77 -12.13 0.00
N ALA A 116 3.93 -12.86 -0.74
CA ALA A 116 3.66 -14.25 -0.45
C ALA A 116 4.95 -15.09 -0.54
N PHE A 117 5.72 -14.96 -1.61
CA PHE A 117 6.99 -15.65 -1.79
C PHE A 117 7.99 -15.33 -0.67
N ASN A 118 8.21 -14.06 -0.37
CA ASN A 118 9.16 -13.63 0.66
C ASN A 118 8.80 -14.22 2.02
N PHE A 119 7.51 -14.24 2.37
CA PHE A 119 7.06 -14.85 3.61
C PHE A 119 7.27 -16.37 3.63
N GLN A 120 6.99 -17.06 2.54
CA GLN A 120 7.22 -18.52 2.45
C GLN A 120 8.69 -18.88 2.56
N LEU A 121 9.57 -18.10 1.94
CA LEU A 121 11.01 -18.32 2.01
C LEU A 121 11.54 -18.14 3.45
N VAL A 122 11.13 -17.06 4.11
CA VAL A 122 11.55 -16.77 5.49
C VAL A 122 11.01 -17.80 6.48
N SER A 123 9.73 -18.17 6.35
CA SER A 123 9.11 -19.18 7.22
C SER A 123 9.72 -20.56 7.02
N GLY A 124 10.03 -20.92 5.78
CA GLY A 124 10.75 -22.18 5.48
C GLY A 124 12.16 -22.22 6.06
N LEU A 125 12.91 -21.11 5.93
CA LEU A 125 14.23 -21.00 6.53
C LEU A 125 14.16 -21.10 8.07
N ALA A 126 13.20 -20.41 8.68
CA ALA A 126 12.98 -20.51 10.13
C ALA A 126 12.63 -21.93 10.56
N CYS A 127 11.81 -22.65 9.79
CA CYS A 127 11.50 -24.05 10.04
C CYS A 127 12.75 -24.93 10.00
N ILE A 128 13.61 -24.79 8.97
CA ILE A 128 14.86 -25.56 8.83
C ILE A 128 15.81 -25.25 10.00
N VAL A 129 15.97 -23.98 10.34
CA VAL A 129 16.82 -23.58 11.48
C VAL A 129 16.30 -24.17 12.78
N THR A 130 15.00 -24.11 13.04
CA THR A 130 14.40 -24.68 14.24
C THR A 130 14.58 -26.21 14.28
N ALA A 131 14.40 -26.90 13.16
CA ALA A 131 14.58 -28.35 13.10
C ALA A 131 16.03 -28.76 13.31
N VAL A 132 17.00 -28.11 12.66
CA VAL A 132 18.41 -28.49 12.70
C VAL A 132 19.06 -27.99 14.01
N VAL A 133 19.02 -26.68 14.25
CA VAL A 133 19.71 -26.10 15.43
C VAL A 133 18.94 -26.43 16.70
N GLY A 134 17.63 -26.35 16.68
CA GLY A 134 16.79 -26.74 17.82
C GLY A 134 16.96 -28.22 18.14
N GLY A 135 16.91 -29.09 17.14
CA GLY A 135 17.12 -30.54 17.30
C GLY A 135 18.47 -30.92 17.89
N LEU A 136 19.50 -30.09 17.65
CA LEU A 136 20.87 -30.32 18.24
C LEU A 136 20.99 -29.76 19.66
N LEU A 137 20.28 -28.69 20.00
CA LEU A 137 20.52 -27.91 21.23
C LEU A 137 19.39 -27.99 22.26
N LEU A 138 18.18 -28.42 21.86
CA LEU A 138 17.00 -28.36 22.71
C LEU A 138 16.36 -29.74 22.89
N PRO A 139 15.61 -29.97 23.98
CA PRO A 139 14.80 -31.16 24.15
C PRO A 139 13.78 -31.33 23.01
N GLY A 140 13.56 -32.54 22.54
CA GLY A 140 12.70 -32.85 21.42
C GLY A 140 11.25 -32.33 21.57
N GLU A 141 10.71 -32.37 22.79
CA GLU A 141 9.37 -31.84 23.09
C GLU A 141 9.27 -30.32 22.86
N LEU A 142 10.34 -29.60 23.21
CA LEU A 142 10.39 -28.14 22.99
C LEU A 142 10.49 -27.83 21.49
N VAL A 143 11.31 -28.59 20.74
CA VAL A 143 11.41 -28.45 19.28
C VAL A 143 10.05 -28.74 18.63
N ALA A 144 9.38 -29.82 19.03
CA ALA A 144 8.06 -30.16 18.53
C ALA A 144 7.03 -29.04 18.79
N THR A 145 7.05 -28.47 19.99
CA THR A 145 6.17 -27.35 20.36
C THR A 145 6.42 -26.11 19.49
N LEU A 146 7.69 -25.76 19.31
CA LEU A 146 8.08 -24.63 18.43
C LEU A 146 7.67 -24.84 16.98
N MET A 147 7.85 -26.07 16.45
CA MET A 147 7.45 -26.42 15.11
C MET A 147 5.94 -26.34 14.90
N VAL A 148 5.15 -26.88 15.81
CA VAL A 148 3.69 -26.84 15.74
C VAL A 148 3.19 -25.39 15.84
N THR A 149 3.69 -24.62 16.78
CA THR A 149 3.31 -23.21 16.97
C THR A 149 3.70 -22.38 15.74
N GLY A 150 4.91 -22.58 15.24
CA GLY A 150 5.39 -21.93 14.00
C GLY A 150 4.53 -22.28 12.78
N TRP A 151 4.14 -23.54 12.64
CA TRP A 151 3.26 -23.99 11.55
C TRP A 151 1.85 -23.38 11.64
N LEU A 152 1.27 -23.34 12.84
CA LEU A 152 -0.02 -22.67 13.05
C LEU A 152 0.04 -21.18 12.72
N GLY A 153 1.10 -20.49 13.18
CA GLY A 153 1.32 -19.08 12.85
C GLY A 153 1.49 -18.86 11.35
N TRP A 154 2.26 -19.72 10.68
CA TRP A 154 2.42 -19.70 9.22
C TRP A 154 1.08 -19.87 8.50
N LEU A 155 0.26 -20.84 8.91
CA LEU A 155 -1.04 -21.11 8.30
C LEU A 155 -1.95 -19.89 8.44
N VAL A 156 -2.08 -19.34 9.65
CA VAL A 156 -2.92 -18.17 9.92
C VAL A 156 -2.47 -16.97 9.07
N LEU A 157 -1.17 -16.66 9.04
CA LEU A 157 -0.66 -15.51 8.29
C LEU A 157 -0.79 -15.70 6.78
N THR A 158 -0.67 -16.92 6.27
CA THR A 158 -0.88 -17.22 4.84
C THR A 158 -2.34 -17.03 4.45
N VAL A 159 -3.28 -17.55 5.23
CA VAL A 159 -4.72 -17.40 4.98
C VAL A 159 -5.15 -15.93 5.13
N MET A 160 -4.65 -15.22 6.16
CA MET A 160 -4.92 -13.79 6.32
C MET A 160 -4.40 -12.96 5.15
N GLY A 161 -3.21 -13.29 4.63
CA GLY A 161 -2.67 -12.62 3.44
C GLY A 161 -3.60 -12.78 2.23
N GLY A 162 -4.07 -13.99 1.98
CA GLY A 162 -5.04 -14.28 0.91
C GLY A 162 -6.37 -13.55 1.10
N ALA A 163 -6.95 -13.60 2.30
CA ALA A 163 -8.22 -12.93 2.61
C ALA A 163 -8.13 -11.40 2.46
N ARG A 164 -7.04 -10.80 2.92
CA ARG A 164 -6.81 -9.35 2.77
C ARG A 164 -6.60 -8.95 1.32
N ALA A 165 -5.90 -9.77 0.53
CA ALA A 165 -5.74 -9.54 -0.91
C ALA A 165 -7.10 -9.60 -1.64
N LEU A 166 -7.99 -10.51 -1.25
CA LEU A 166 -9.36 -10.58 -1.78
C LEU A 166 -10.21 -9.36 -1.43
N SER A 167 -10.08 -8.85 -0.21
CA SER A 167 -10.81 -7.65 0.23
C SER A 167 -10.16 -6.32 -0.22
N GLY A 168 -9.05 -6.39 -0.96
CA GLY A 168 -8.29 -5.21 -1.41
C GLY A 168 -7.65 -4.41 -0.27
N GLN A 169 -7.57 -4.98 0.93
CA GLN A 169 -6.97 -4.32 2.07
C GLN A 169 -5.45 -4.54 2.11
N PRO A 170 -4.66 -3.53 2.47
CA PRO A 170 -3.23 -3.72 2.63
C PRO A 170 -2.95 -4.70 3.78
N PHE A 171 -2.17 -5.73 3.50
CA PHE A 171 -1.69 -6.65 4.52
C PHE A 171 -0.19 -6.47 4.72
N HIS A 172 0.18 -6.16 5.95
CA HIS A 172 1.56 -6.06 6.39
C HIS A 172 1.83 -7.23 7.34
N ASN A 173 2.51 -8.25 6.82
CA ASN A 173 2.84 -9.43 7.61
C ASN A 173 3.76 -9.03 8.77
N PRO A 174 3.40 -9.29 10.04
CA PRO A 174 4.19 -8.86 11.20
C PRO A 174 5.59 -9.47 11.23
N VAL A 175 5.75 -10.71 10.79
CA VAL A 175 7.05 -11.38 10.71
C VAL A 175 7.98 -10.65 9.75
N MET A 176 7.47 -10.27 8.58
CA MET A 176 8.25 -9.56 7.56
C MET A 176 8.59 -8.13 7.97
N GLN A 177 7.75 -7.49 8.79
CA GLN A 177 8.05 -6.15 9.35
C GLN A 177 9.22 -6.18 10.32
N VAL A 178 9.30 -7.22 11.15
CA VAL A 178 10.40 -7.38 12.13
C VAL A 178 11.69 -7.75 11.43
N LEU A 179 11.65 -8.74 10.54
CA LEU A 179 12.87 -9.29 9.92
C LEU A 179 13.40 -8.40 8.77
N ARG A 180 12.56 -7.55 8.16
CA ARG A 180 12.92 -6.67 7.04
C ARG A 180 13.58 -7.38 5.84
N LEU A 181 13.38 -8.68 5.72
CA LEU A 181 13.92 -9.51 4.65
C LEU A 181 12.94 -9.55 3.49
N ALA A 182 13.31 -8.96 2.36
CA ALA A 182 12.47 -8.94 1.15
C ALA A 182 13.34 -9.27 -0.08
N PRO A 183 13.67 -10.56 -0.33
CA PRO A 183 14.42 -10.99 -1.50
C PRO A 183 13.81 -10.55 -2.83
N LEU A 184 12.48 -10.60 -2.95
CA LEU A 184 11.77 -10.03 -4.07
C LEU A 184 11.22 -8.64 -3.71
N ARG A 185 11.40 -7.69 -4.63
CA ARG A 185 10.93 -6.31 -4.45
C ARG A 185 9.40 -6.23 -4.41
N THR A 186 8.91 -5.52 -3.42
CA THR A 186 7.46 -5.29 -3.21
C THR A 186 7.02 -3.88 -3.55
N ASP A 187 7.96 -3.00 -3.92
CA ASP A 187 7.74 -1.57 -4.20
C ASP A 187 7.33 -1.25 -5.64
N GLY A 188 7.30 -2.25 -6.52
CA GLY A 188 6.78 -2.13 -7.88
C GLY A 188 7.69 -1.36 -8.87
N ARG A 189 8.98 -1.11 -8.50
CA ARG A 189 9.98 -0.55 -9.41
C ARG A 189 10.75 -1.66 -10.11
#